data_1a9cd1e5be7bf56a36e184b114293886
#
_entry.id   1a9cd1e5be7bf56a36e184b114293886
#
_cell.length_a   1.000
_cell.length_b   1.000
_cell.length_c   1.000
_cell.angle_alpha   90.00
_cell.angle_beta   90.00
_cell.angle_gamma   90.00
#
_symmetry.space_group_name_H-M   'P 1'
#
loop_
_entity.id
_entity.type
_entity.pdbx_description
1 polymer ?
#
loop_
_entity_poly.entity_id
_entity_poly.type
_entity_poly.pdbx_seq_one_letter_code
_entity_poly.pdbx_strand_id
1 'polypeptide(L)'
;IKESGGGNVSSIKSVRKSSFDELYISSKNNILPFIKYGTTTLEAKSGYGLTLEDEIKSLKVIKKLNQELSIDIIPTFLGAHAVPNEFTTNQYVDIICNEMIPQVSEEKLAVFCDVFCEDGYFDIRQTKKICEVAKSFGLIPRLHADEFKDFGASKLAVEVGAVSADHLMAIDDSSIEKLASSNVIATLLPGTTFFLNQKNYANGRKLIDSNCNVAIASDFNPGTCTIRSLPNIMLLAMQNCGLRLDEAFLGVTYN
;
A
#
# COMPACT_ATOMS: atom_id res chain seq x y z
N ILE A 1 16.98 4.13 -11.33
CA ILE A 1 16.51 2.76 -11.04
C ILE A 1 15.56 2.26 -12.14
N LYS A 2 14.60 3.07 -12.64
CA LYS A 2 13.74 2.69 -13.78
C LYS A 2 14.55 2.40 -15.06
N GLU A 3 15.56 3.21 -15.35
CA GLU A 3 16.41 3.10 -16.55
C GLU A 3 17.39 1.91 -16.51
N SER A 4 17.70 1.37 -15.34
CA SER A 4 18.62 0.24 -15.17
C SER A 4 17.93 -1.13 -15.10
N GLY A 5 16.61 -1.20 -15.31
CA GLY A 5 15.84 -2.46 -15.25
C GLY A 5 15.65 -3.03 -13.85
N GLY A 6 15.90 -2.23 -12.81
CA GLY A 6 15.67 -2.56 -11.41
C GLY A 6 14.29 -2.11 -10.91
N GLY A 7 13.99 -2.35 -9.64
CA GLY A 7 12.72 -1.96 -9.01
C GLY A 7 11.54 -2.81 -9.47
N ASN A 8 10.37 -2.19 -9.66
CA ASN A 8 9.12 -2.87 -9.96
C ASN A 8 9.19 -3.81 -11.19
N VAL A 9 9.93 -3.44 -12.24
CA VAL A 9 10.08 -4.25 -13.47
C VAL A 9 10.69 -5.62 -13.18
N SER A 10 11.73 -5.67 -12.34
CA SER A 10 12.36 -6.93 -11.93
C SER A 10 11.40 -7.79 -11.10
N SER A 11 10.69 -7.17 -10.16
CA SER A 11 9.72 -7.84 -9.30
C SER A 11 8.55 -8.41 -10.10
N ILE A 12 8.01 -7.65 -11.07
CA ILE A 12 6.94 -8.10 -11.96
C ILE A 12 7.38 -9.35 -12.74
N LYS A 13 8.56 -9.32 -13.35
CA LYS A 13 9.11 -10.48 -14.07
C LYS A 13 9.26 -11.70 -13.17
N SER A 14 9.70 -11.50 -11.94
CA SER A 14 9.88 -12.58 -10.97
C SER A 14 8.54 -13.20 -10.59
N VAL A 15 7.54 -12.40 -10.20
CA VAL A 15 6.20 -12.86 -9.81
C VAL A 15 5.50 -13.61 -10.94
N ARG A 16 5.55 -13.09 -12.17
CA ARG A 16 4.96 -13.73 -13.35
C ARG A 16 5.59 -15.09 -13.68
N LYS A 17 6.91 -15.24 -13.46
CA LYS A 17 7.63 -16.50 -13.71
C LYS A 17 7.46 -17.54 -12.61
N SER A 18 7.21 -17.10 -11.39
CA SER A 18 7.11 -17.98 -10.24
C SER A 18 5.81 -18.77 -10.24
N SER A 19 5.92 -20.05 -9.94
CA SER A 19 4.77 -20.89 -9.62
C SER A 19 4.10 -20.44 -8.31
N PHE A 20 2.91 -20.95 -8.04
CA PHE A 20 2.21 -20.72 -6.77
C PHE A 20 3.07 -21.16 -5.56
N ASP A 21 3.68 -22.35 -5.64
CA ASP A 21 4.47 -22.89 -4.53
C ASP A 21 5.77 -22.11 -4.28
N GLU A 22 6.43 -21.63 -5.34
CA GLU A 22 7.62 -20.79 -5.21
C GLU A 22 7.27 -19.44 -4.55
N LEU A 23 6.18 -18.79 -4.96
CA LEU A 23 5.70 -17.56 -4.33
C LEU A 23 5.30 -17.80 -2.87
N TYR A 24 4.60 -18.90 -2.58
CA TYR A 24 4.21 -19.27 -1.23
C TYR A 24 5.43 -19.45 -0.32
N ILE A 25 6.43 -20.25 -0.74
CA ILE A 25 7.65 -20.50 0.04
C ILE A 25 8.43 -19.21 0.28
N SER A 26 8.61 -18.41 -0.78
CA SER A 26 9.31 -17.13 -0.69
C SER A 26 8.60 -16.15 0.25
N SER A 27 7.28 -15.99 0.11
CA SER A 27 6.49 -15.11 0.96
C SER A 27 6.47 -15.57 2.42
N LYS A 28 6.33 -16.88 2.67
CA LYS A 28 6.42 -17.45 4.01
C LYS A 28 7.74 -17.11 4.70
N ASN A 29 8.85 -17.28 4.01
CA ASN A 29 10.19 -16.96 4.53
C ASN A 29 10.36 -15.46 4.81
N ASN A 30 9.67 -14.58 4.06
CA ASN A 30 9.67 -13.16 4.29
C ASN A 30 8.78 -12.72 5.46
N ILE A 31 7.68 -13.45 5.73
CA ILE A 31 6.74 -13.13 6.83
C ILE A 31 7.27 -13.60 8.19
N LEU A 32 7.93 -14.75 8.29
CA LEU A 32 8.41 -15.30 9.56
C LEU A 32 9.24 -14.30 10.41
N PRO A 33 10.13 -13.46 9.83
CA PRO A 33 10.82 -12.44 10.62
C PRO A 33 9.91 -11.38 11.23
N PHE A 34 8.78 -11.01 10.61
CA PHE A 34 7.83 -10.06 11.19
C PHE A 34 7.27 -10.57 12.51
N ILE A 35 6.91 -11.86 12.58
CA ILE A 35 6.41 -12.51 13.81
C ILE A 35 7.49 -12.44 14.92
N LYS A 36 8.76 -12.65 14.58
CA LYS A 36 9.87 -12.55 15.53
C LYS A 36 10.07 -11.14 16.09
N TYR A 37 9.68 -10.11 15.34
CA TYR A 37 9.73 -8.72 15.78
C TYR A 37 8.42 -8.23 16.42
N GLY A 38 7.49 -9.15 16.71
CA GLY A 38 6.27 -8.87 17.46
C GLY A 38 5.08 -8.40 16.61
N THR A 39 5.15 -8.49 15.28
CA THR A 39 4.01 -8.18 14.42
C THR A 39 2.95 -9.26 14.56
N THR A 40 1.73 -8.88 14.90
CA THR A 40 0.58 -9.78 15.07
C THR A 40 -0.42 -9.68 13.93
N THR A 41 -0.44 -8.56 13.23
CA THR A 41 -1.31 -8.31 12.07
C THR A 41 -0.49 -7.70 10.95
N LEU A 42 -0.65 -8.20 9.74
CA LEU A 42 0.08 -7.79 8.54
C LEU A 42 -0.91 -7.53 7.41
N GLU A 43 -0.85 -6.36 6.78
CA GLU A 43 -1.45 -6.19 5.47
C GLU A 43 -0.51 -6.74 4.40
N ALA A 44 -1.01 -7.59 3.51
CA ALA A 44 -0.27 -8.09 2.36
C ALA A 44 -0.97 -7.67 1.07
N LYS A 45 -0.22 -7.00 0.19
CA LYS A 45 -0.72 -6.47 -1.08
C LYS A 45 -0.26 -7.36 -2.24
N SER A 46 -1.13 -7.57 -3.24
CA SER A 46 -0.74 -7.99 -4.58
C SER A 46 -0.04 -6.84 -5.32
N GLY A 47 -0.06 -6.76 -6.64
CA GLY A 47 0.41 -5.58 -7.38
C GLY A 47 1.75 -5.73 -8.09
N TYR A 48 2.29 -6.95 -8.12
CA TYR A 48 3.47 -7.29 -8.90
C TYR A 48 3.20 -8.30 -10.01
N GLY A 49 1.97 -8.79 -10.14
CA GLY A 49 1.53 -9.63 -11.27
C GLY A 49 1.13 -8.78 -12.46
N LEU A 50 0.26 -7.82 -12.22
CA LEU A 50 -0.31 -6.88 -13.19
C LEU A 50 -1.02 -7.58 -14.38
N THR A 51 -1.39 -8.83 -14.21
CA THR A 51 -2.31 -9.59 -15.07
C THR A 51 -3.39 -10.20 -14.17
N LEU A 52 -4.54 -10.51 -14.74
CA LEU A 52 -5.62 -11.15 -13.97
C LEU A 52 -5.13 -12.43 -13.29
N GLU A 53 -4.47 -13.31 -14.03
CA GLU A 53 -3.98 -14.60 -13.52
C GLU A 53 -2.96 -14.42 -12.38
N ASP A 54 -1.97 -13.53 -12.54
CA ASP A 54 -0.89 -13.37 -11.59
C ASP A 54 -1.31 -12.60 -10.34
N GLU A 55 -2.25 -11.66 -10.45
CA GLU A 55 -2.85 -10.97 -9.30
C GLU A 55 -3.70 -11.96 -8.47
N ILE A 56 -4.54 -12.78 -9.12
CA ILE A 56 -5.32 -13.85 -8.46
C ILE A 56 -4.39 -14.87 -7.81
N LYS A 57 -3.32 -15.29 -8.49
CA LYS A 57 -2.30 -16.20 -7.94
C LYS A 57 -1.68 -15.61 -6.66
N SER A 58 -1.28 -14.34 -6.70
CA SER A 58 -0.69 -13.64 -5.56
C SER A 58 -1.64 -13.57 -4.36
N LEU A 59 -2.91 -13.20 -4.59
CA LEU A 59 -3.93 -13.15 -3.54
C LEU A 59 -4.26 -14.54 -2.97
N LYS A 60 -4.26 -15.59 -3.78
CA LYS A 60 -4.43 -16.98 -3.32
C LYS A 60 -3.26 -17.43 -2.44
N VAL A 61 -2.04 -17.01 -2.76
CA VAL A 61 -0.86 -17.23 -1.89
C VAL A 61 -1.04 -16.54 -0.54
N ILE A 62 -1.48 -15.27 -0.54
CA ILE A 62 -1.76 -14.52 0.71
C ILE A 62 -2.83 -15.24 1.54
N LYS A 63 -3.93 -15.69 0.91
CA LYS A 63 -5.00 -16.43 1.59
C LYS A 63 -4.48 -17.72 2.23
N LYS A 64 -3.63 -18.48 1.54
CA LYS A 64 -3.02 -19.71 2.08
C LYS A 64 -2.10 -19.39 3.26
N LEU A 65 -1.28 -18.35 3.16
CA LEU A 65 -0.40 -17.92 4.25
C LEU A 65 -1.18 -17.52 5.51
N ASN A 66 -2.30 -16.79 5.34
CA ASN A 66 -3.18 -16.41 6.45
C ASN A 66 -3.82 -17.62 7.16
N GLN A 67 -4.06 -18.71 6.43
CA GLN A 67 -4.61 -19.94 6.99
C GLN A 67 -3.58 -20.79 7.78
N GLU A 68 -2.29 -20.65 7.43
CA GLU A 68 -1.25 -21.54 7.94
C GLU A 68 -0.32 -20.90 8.99
N LEU A 69 -0.23 -19.56 9.00
CA LEU A 69 0.68 -18.85 9.91
C LEU A 69 -0.06 -18.31 11.12
N SER A 70 0.66 -18.17 12.23
CA SER A 70 0.16 -17.59 13.49
C SER A 70 0.23 -16.05 13.50
N ILE A 71 -0.20 -15.44 12.43
CA ILE A 71 -0.29 -13.98 12.25
C ILE A 71 -1.52 -13.69 11.39
N ASP A 72 -2.27 -12.67 11.72
CA ASP A 72 -3.40 -12.23 10.87
C ASP A 72 -2.86 -11.53 9.64
N ILE A 73 -3.19 -12.04 8.45
CA ILE A 73 -2.78 -11.45 7.18
C ILE A 73 -4.00 -10.92 6.43
N ILE A 74 -4.10 -9.61 6.34
CA ILE A 74 -5.21 -8.94 5.67
C ILE A 74 -4.85 -8.72 4.20
N PRO A 75 -5.58 -9.32 3.25
CA PRO A 75 -5.25 -9.22 1.84
C PRO A 75 -5.76 -7.92 1.22
N THR A 76 -4.90 -7.27 0.44
CA THR A 76 -5.20 -6.08 -0.35
C THR A 76 -4.92 -6.35 -1.83
N PHE A 77 -5.92 -6.10 -2.67
CA PHE A 77 -5.75 -6.10 -4.11
C PHE A 77 -5.13 -4.77 -4.56
N LEU A 78 -3.95 -4.83 -5.18
CA LEU A 78 -3.21 -3.66 -5.70
C LEU A 78 -2.92 -3.82 -7.21
N GLY A 79 -3.91 -4.27 -8.01
CA GLY A 79 -3.73 -4.35 -9.47
C GLY A 79 -3.38 -2.99 -10.11
N ALA A 80 -3.81 -1.90 -9.50
CA ALA A 80 -3.49 -0.54 -9.89
C ALA A 80 -2.17 -0.02 -9.29
N HIS A 81 -1.09 -0.82 -9.33
CA HIS A 81 0.24 -0.45 -8.84
C HIS A 81 1.12 0.17 -9.95
N ALA A 82 1.04 -0.36 -11.14
CA ALA A 82 1.72 0.17 -12.32
C ALA A 82 0.94 -0.24 -13.57
N VAL A 83 1.21 0.41 -14.70
CA VAL A 83 0.61 0.05 -15.99
C VAL A 83 1.60 -0.83 -16.75
N PRO A 84 1.21 -2.06 -17.15
CA PRO A 84 2.03 -2.90 -18.00
C PRO A 84 2.28 -2.23 -19.37
N ASN A 85 3.47 -2.46 -19.94
CA ASN A 85 3.85 -1.83 -21.22
C ASN A 85 2.94 -2.20 -22.39
N GLU A 86 2.19 -3.26 -22.28
CA GLU A 86 1.27 -3.81 -23.29
C GLU A 86 -0.03 -3.00 -23.42
N PHE A 87 -0.31 -2.13 -22.45
CA PHE A 87 -1.58 -1.39 -22.39
C PHE A 87 -1.36 0.11 -22.21
N THR A 88 -2.29 0.90 -22.73
CA THR A 88 -2.47 2.28 -22.26
C THR A 88 -3.09 2.27 -20.86
N THR A 89 -2.89 3.35 -20.08
CA THR A 89 -3.46 3.44 -18.72
C THR A 89 -4.97 3.22 -18.72
N ASN A 90 -5.70 3.81 -19.67
CA ASN A 90 -7.15 3.66 -19.73
C ASN A 90 -7.60 2.22 -20.06
N GLN A 91 -6.92 1.54 -20.97
CA GLN A 91 -7.19 0.11 -21.26
C GLN A 91 -6.95 -0.75 -20.02
N TYR A 92 -5.88 -0.46 -19.29
CA TYR A 92 -5.55 -1.22 -18.07
C TYR A 92 -6.54 -0.93 -16.93
N VAL A 93 -6.99 0.32 -16.77
CA VAL A 93 -8.08 0.66 -15.86
C VAL A 93 -9.37 -0.10 -16.19
N ASP A 94 -9.70 -0.25 -17.48
CA ASP A 94 -10.88 -1.03 -17.91
C ASP A 94 -10.73 -2.52 -17.55
N ILE A 95 -9.54 -3.11 -17.71
CA ILE A 95 -9.25 -4.49 -17.28
C ILE A 95 -9.38 -4.62 -15.75
N ILE A 96 -8.81 -3.69 -14.98
CA ILE A 96 -8.93 -3.70 -13.51
C ILE A 96 -10.40 -3.67 -13.10
N CYS A 97 -11.18 -2.74 -13.68
CA CYS A 97 -12.58 -2.52 -13.30
C CYS A 97 -13.53 -3.63 -13.75
N ASN A 98 -13.34 -4.17 -14.96
CA ASN A 98 -14.30 -5.08 -15.57
C ASN A 98 -13.94 -6.56 -15.41
N GLU A 99 -12.68 -6.88 -15.11
CA GLU A 99 -12.20 -8.26 -15.01
C GLU A 99 -11.61 -8.57 -13.64
N MET A 100 -10.61 -7.79 -13.17
CA MET A 100 -9.87 -8.12 -11.96
C MET A 100 -10.71 -7.94 -10.69
N ILE A 101 -11.31 -6.76 -10.48
CA ILE A 101 -12.12 -6.47 -9.29
C ILE A 101 -13.29 -7.43 -9.14
N PRO A 102 -14.11 -7.71 -10.20
CA PRO A 102 -15.18 -8.70 -10.12
C PRO A 102 -14.69 -10.06 -9.64
N GLN A 103 -13.60 -10.60 -10.23
CA GLN A 103 -13.10 -11.91 -9.87
C GLN A 103 -12.51 -11.94 -8.45
N VAL A 104 -11.77 -10.90 -8.04
CA VAL A 104 -11.26 -10.78 -6.67
C VAL A 104 -12.39 -10.81 -5.66
N SER A 105 -13.49 -10.10 -5.93
CA SER A 105 -14.67 -10.07 -5.07
C SER A 105 -15.42 -11.41 -5.07
N GLU A 106 -15.68 -12.01 -6.22
CA GLU A 106 -16.37 -13.30 -6.36
C GLU A 106 -15.65 -14.40 -5.57
N GLU A 107 -14.33 -14.49 -5.69
CA GLU A 107 -13.50 -15.48 -4.97
C GLU A 107 -13.19 -15.08 -3.52
N LYS A 108 -13.62 -13.88 -3.07
CA LYS A 108 -13.37 -13.33 -1.73
C LYS A 108 -11.88 -13.37 -1.37
N LEU A 109 -11.06 -12.79 -2.23
CA LEU A 109 -9.60 -12.84 -2.14
C LEU A 109 -8.98 -11.62 -1.48
N ALA A 110 -9.69 -10.50 -1.37
CA ALA A 110 -9.20 -9.28 -0.73
C ALA A 110 -10.27 -8.58 0.10
N VAL A 111 -9.83 -7.81 1.08
CA VAL A 111 -10.65 -6.89 1.88
C VAL A 111 -10.57 -5.50 1.30
N PHE A 112 -9.37 -5.09 0.92
CA PHE A 112 -9.07 -3.75 0.41
C PHE A 112 -8.73 -3.77 -1.08
N CYS A 113 -9.00 -2.64 -1.72
CA CYS A 113 -8.49 -2.32 -3.06
C CYS A 113 -7.65 -1.04 -2.96
N ASP A 114 -6.39 -1.13 -3.33
CA ASP A 114 -5.44 -0.03 -3.27
C ASP A 114 -5.09 0.46 -4.68
N VAL A 115 -4.81 1.75 -4.81
CA VAL A 115 -4.44 2.39 -6.08
C VAL A 115 -3.25 3.31 -5.86
N PHE A 116 -2.25 3.21 -6.71
CA PHE A 116 -1.13 4.14 -6.72
C PHE A 116 -1.51 5.43 -7.47
N CYS A 117 -2.09 6.37 -6.72
CA CYS A 117 -2.55 7.66 -7.23
C CYS A 117 -1.41 8.67 -7.22
N GLU A 118 -0.67 8.78 -8.32
CA GLU A 118 0.51 9.64 -8.42
C GLU A 118 0.77 10.05 -9.87
N ASP A 119 1.46 11.16 -10.07
CA ASP A 119 1.91 11.61 -11.38
C ASP A 119 2.77 10.53 -12.07
N GLY A 120 2.38 10.15 -13.28
CA GLY A 120 3.04 9.08 -14.04
C GLY A 120 2.57 7.66 -13.73
N TYR A 121 1.56 7.50 -12.86
CA TYR A 121 0.87 6.24 -12.54
C TYR A 121 -0.63 6.34 -12.86
N PHE A 122 -1.51 6.39 -11.87
CA PHE A 122 -2.95 6.55 -12.08
C PHE A 122 -3.38 7.96 -11.67
N ASP A 123 -4.09 8.66 -12.56
CA ASP A 123 -4.59 10.00 -12.27
C ASP A 123 -5.81 9.97 -11.33
N ILE A 124 -6.23 11.16 -10.86
CA ILE A 124 -7.36 11.35 -9.94
C ILE A 124 -8.66 10.74 -10.49
N ARG A 125 -8.94 10.87 -11.79
CA ARG A 125 -10.18 10.34 -12.40
C ARG A 125 -10.14 8.83 -12.52
N GLN A 126 -9.00 8.28 -12.93
CA GLN A 126 -8.78 6.84 -13.05
C GLN A 126 -8.85 6.17 -11.68
N THR A 127 -8.20 6.77 -10.68
CA THR A 127 -8.23 6.31 -9.29
C THR A 127 -9.65 6.33 -8.73
N LYS A 128 -10.39 7.44 -8.92
CA LYS A 128 -11.78 7.53 -8.50
C LYS A 128 -12.64 6.44 -9.11
N LYS A 129 -12.53 6.21 -10.43
CA LYS A 129 -13.25 5.13 -11.13
C LYS A 129 -12.96 3.77 -10.53
N ILE A 130 -11.69 3.44 -10.29
CA ILE A 130 -11.29 2.16 -9.68
C ILE A 130 -11.89 2.01 -8.28
N CYS A 131 -11.78 3.04 -7.44
CA CYS A 131 -12.33 3.03 -6.08
C CYS A 131 -13.86 2.86 -6.06
N GLU A 132 -14.58 3.55 -6.94
CA GLU A 132 -16.04 3.44 -7.04
C GLU A 132 -16.46 2.02 -7.45
N VAL A 133 -15.78 1.43 -8.44
CA VAL A 133 -16.02 0.04 -8.84
C VAL A 133 -15.67 -0.91 -7.69
N ALA A 134 -14.52 -0.77 -7.05
CA ALA A 134 -14.11 -1.60 -5.91
C ALA A 134 -15.18 -1.59 -4.80
N LYS A 135 -15.72 -0.42 -4.46
CA LYS A 135 -16.81 -0.29 -3.46
C LYS A 135 -18.08 -0.99 -3.91
N SER A 136 -18.45 -0.92 -5.18
CA SER A 136 -19.64 -1.60 -5.69
C SER A 136 -19.54 -3.13 -5.60
N PHE A 137 -18.31 -3.65 -5.55
CA PHE A 137 -17.99 -5.07 -5.33
C PHE A 137 -17.63 -5.42 -3.87
N GLY A 138 -17.82 -4.48 -2.93
CA GLY A 138 -17.62 -4.71 -1.50
C GLY A 138 -16.17 -4.62 -1.02
N LEU A 139 -15.23 -4.16 -1.85
CA LEU A 139 -13.85 -3.87 -1.44
C LEU A 139 -13.73 -2.45 -0.87
N ILE A 140 -12.92 -2.29 0.16
CA ILE A 140 -12.71 -0.99 0.81
C ILE A 140 -11.49 -0.29 0.16
N PRO A 141 -11.61 0.95 -0.32
CA PRO A 141 -10.50 1.66 -0.94
C PRO A 141 -9.37 2.00 0.04
N ARG A 142 -8.13 1.94 -0.46
CA ARG A 142 -6.91 2.51 0.11
C ARG A 142 -6.17 3.26 -0.99
N LEU A 143 -5.34 4.23 -0.67
CA LEU A 143 -4.56 4.95 -1.69
C LEU A 143 -3.11 5.12 -1.25
N HIS A 144 -2.16 4.80 -2.14
CA HIS A 144 -0.87 5.47 -2.12
C HIS A 144 -1.12 6.91 -2.55
N ALA A 145 -0.73 7.88 -1.73
CA ALA A 145 -1.16 9.26 -1.88
C ALA A 145 -0.01 10.24 -1.61
N ASP A 146 0.17 11.18 -2.54
CA ASP A 146 1.08 12.31 -2.41
C ASP A 146 2.49 11.87 -1.94
N GLU A 147 3.02 10.78 -2.57
CA GLU A 147 4.32 10.22 -2.23
C GLU A 147 5.45 11.11 -2.77
N PHE A 148 5.40 11.48 -4.05
CA PHE A 148 6.45 12.26 -4.70
C PHE A 148 6.05 13.69 -4.96
N LYS A 149 4.75 13.93 -5.19
CA LYS A 149 4.18 15.25 -5.45
C LYS A 149 2.87 15.42 -4.70
N ASP A 150 2.53 16.66 -4.37
CA ASP A 150 1.16 17.00 -4.02
C ASP A 150 0.28 16.86 -5.27
N PHE A 151 -0.33 15.69 -5.40
CA PHE A 151 -1.15 15.33 -6.55
C PHE A 151 -2.66 15.43 -6.25
N GLY A 152 -3.01 15.67 -4.98
CA GLY A 152 -4.38 15.72 -4.49
C GLY A 152 -4.96 14.33 -4.19
N ALA A 153 -4.12 13.30 -4.10
CA ALA A 153 -4.53 11.94 -3.82
C ALA A 153 -5.12 11.80 -2.40
N SER A 154 -4.57 12.53 -1.41
CA SER A 154 -5.11 12.56 -0.05
C SER A 154 -6.53 13.15 0.00
N LYS A 155 -6.81 14.20 -0.80
CA LYS A 155 -8.16 14.77 -0.92
C LYS A 155 -9.12 13.78 -1.54
N LEU A 156 -8.66 13.05 -2.57
CA LEU A 156 -9.44 12.00 -3.20
C LEU A 156 -9.72 10.86 -2.23
N ALA A 157 -8.75 10.46 -1.38
CA ALA A 157 -8.96 9.43 -0.38
C ALA A 157 -10.16 9.75 0.53
N VAL A 158 -10.28 11.00 0.97
CA VAL A 158 -11.46 11.45 1.74
C VAL A 158 -12.73 11.40 0.89
N GLU A 159 -12.68 11.84 -0.35
CA GLU A 159 -13.85 11.89 -1.24
C GLU A 159 -14.42 10.50 -1.54
N VAL A 160 -13.55 9.52 -1.81
CA VAL A 160 -13.98 8.14 -2.08
C VAL A 160 -14.28 7.33 -0.82
N GLY A 161 -14.02 7.89 0.37
CA GLY A 161 -14.19 7.20 1.64
C GLY A 161 -13.19 6.05 1.80
N ALA A 162 -11.93 6.29 1.43
CA ALA A 162 -10.86 5.33 1.66
C ALA A 162 -10.61 5.14 3.16
N VAL A 163 -10.10 3.96 3.54
CA VAL A 163 -9.73 3.71 4.95
C VAL A 163 -8.40 4.34 5.28
N SER A 164 -7.47 4.45 4.33
CA SER A 164 -6.19 5.11 4.53
C SER A 164 -5.70 5.85 3.29
N ALA A 165 -4.82 6.81 3.55
CA ALA A 165 -3.95 7.46 2.59
C ALA A 165 -2.50 7.22 3.06
N ASP A 166 -1.72 6.53 2.23
CA ASP A 166 -0.41 6.02 2.59
C ASP A 166 0.70 6.88 1.97
N HIS A 167 1.89 7.01 2.61
CA HIS A 167 3.07 7.82 2.29
C HIS A 167 3.01 9.27 2.74
N LEU A 168 2.31 10.17 2.06
CA LEU A 168 2.02 11.55 2.45
C LEU A 168 3.26 12.47 2.58
N MET A 169 4.35 12.17 1.87
CA MET A 169 5.59 12.95 1.98
C MET A 169 5.47 14.32 1.33
N ALA A 170 4.58 14.47 0.32
CA ALA A 170 4.36 15.70 -0.40
C ALA A 170 3.00 16.38 -0.12
N ILE A 171 2.27 15.90 0.90
CA ILE A 171 0.94 16.42 1.25
C ILE A 171 0.96 17.91 1.61
N ASP A 172 0.00 18.69 1.07
CA ASP A 172 -0.18 20.11 1.39
C ASP A 172 -1.06 20.33 2.63
N ASP A 173 -1.06 21.58 3.13
CA ASP A 173 -1.79 21.96 4.33
C ASP A 173 -3.30 21.78 4.17
N SER A 174 -3.85 22.08 3.00
CA SER A 174 -5.28 21.97 2.73
C SER A 174 -5.73 20.51 2.67
N SER A 175 -4.86 19.61 2.25
CA SER A 175 -5.07 18.16 2.28
C SER A 175 -5.04 17.62 3.70
N ILE A 176 -4.12 18.14 4.54
CA ILE A 176 -4.07 17.80 5.98
C ILE A 176 -5.36 18.19 6.67
N GLU A 177 -5.86 19.42 6.44
CA GLU A 177 -7.14 19.89 7.01
C GLU A 177 -8.31 18.97 6.59
N LYS A 178 -8.31 18.52 5.34
CA LYS A 178 -9.34 17.61 4.84
C LYS A 178 -9.24 16.22 5.45
N LEU A 179 -8.05 15.67 5.60
CA LEU A 179 -7.83 14.40 6.31
C LEU A 179 -8.26 14.51 7.78
N ALA A 180 -7.91 15.58 8.48
CA ALA A 180 -8.25 15.82 9.88
C ALA A 180 -9.77 15.88 10.13
N SER A 181 -10.55 16.27 9.12
CA SER A 181 -12.02 16.31 9.18
C SER A 181 -12.69 14.99 8.76
N SER A 182 -11.92 13.94 8.58
CA SER A 182 -12.38 12.63 8.08
C SER A 182 -11.97 11.49 8.99
N ASN A 183 -12.41 10.27 8.65
CA ASN A 183 -11.96 9.03 9.30
C ASN A 183 -10.81 8.34 8.55
N VAL A 184 -10.25 8.97 7.52
CA VAL A 184 -9.13 8.40 6.76
C VAL A 184 -7.87 8.39 7.62
N ILE A 185 -7.21 7.26 7.70
CA ILE A 185 -5.96 7.11 8.44
C ILE A 185 -4.80 7.58 7.57
N ALA A 186 -3.97 8.45 8.12
CA ALA A 186 -2.71 8.88 7.51
C ALA A 186 -1.62 7.85 7.82
N THR A 187 -1.25 6.99 6.89
CA THR A 187 -0.24 5.95 7.12
C THR A 187 1.14 6.41 6.69
N LEU A 188 2.05 6.57 7.64
CA LEU A 188 3.42 6.99 7.40
C LEU A 188 4.34 5.80 7.16
N LEU A 189 5.22 5.91 6.16
CA LEU A 189 6.10 4.85 5.71
C LEU A 189 7.58 5.30 5.75
N PRO A 190 8.12 5.65 6.95
CA PRO A 190 9.46 6.25 7.07
C PRO A 190 10.58 5.31 6.63
N GLY A 191 10.33 4.00 6.60
CA GLY A 191 11.28 3.00 6.12
C GLY A 191 11.63 3.16 4.64
N THR A 192 10.64 3.49 3.81
CA THR A 192 10.81 3.75 2.37
C THR A 192 11.67 4.98 2.14
N THR A 193 11.33 6.09 2.80
CA THR A 193 12.10 7.34 2.72
C THR A 193 13.57 7.13 3.13
N PHE A 194 13.78 6.40 4.23
CA PHE A 194 15.11 6.05 4.72
C PHE A 194 15.90 5.19 3.72
N PHE A 195 15.30 4.11 3.23
CA PHE A 195 15.95 3.17 2.32
C PHE A 195 16.35 3.83 1.00
N LEU A 196 15.50 4.71 0.48
CA LEU A 196 15.76 5.49 -0.74
C LEU A 196 16.70 6.68 -0.52
N ASN A 197 17.20 6.88 0.71
CA ASN A 197 18.05 8.02 1.09
C ASN A 197 17.43 9.38 0.71
N GLN A 198 16.11 9.50 0.83
CA GLN A 198 15.39 10.74 0.62
C GLN A 198 15.43 11.60 1.89
N LYS A 199 15.33 12.91 1.73
CA LYS A 199 15.39 13.86 2.84
C LYS A 199 14.02 14.31 3.33
N ASN A 200 13.01 14.24 2.47
CA ASN A 200 11.66 14.69 2.78
C ASN A 200 10.85 13.53 3.35
N TYR A 201 10.70 13.51 4.66
CA TYR A 201 9.81 12.61 5.35
C TYR A 201 8.41 13.23 5.48
N ALA A 202 7.39 12.40 5.57
CA ALA A 202 6.05 12.87 5.89
C ALA A 202 6.06 13.62 7.24
N ASN A 203 5.40 14.77 7.31
CA ASN A 203 5.34 15.59 8.52
C ASN A 203 4.30 15.03 9.50
N GLY A 204 4.65 13.94 10.19
CA GLY A 204 3.78 13.29 11.15
C GLY A 204 3.40 14.19 12.32
N ARG A 205 4.30 15.08 12.77
CA ARG A 205 3.98 16.04 13.82
C ARG A 205 2.82 16.94 13.41
N LYS A 206 2.86 17.49 12.20
CA LYS A 206 1.79 18.35 11.70
C LYS A 206 0.46 17.62 11.54
N LEU A 207 0.50 16.38 11.04
CA LEU A 207 -0.70 15.53 10.92
C LEU A 207 -1.36 15.31 12.29
N ILE A 208 -0.58 14.94 13.31
CA ILE A 208 -1.09 14.70 14.66
C ILE A 208 -1.61 15.99 15.30
N ASP A 209 -0.87 17.10 15.19
CA ASP A 209 -1.29 18.40 15.75
C ASP A 209 -2.56 18.94 15.07
N SER A 210 -2.83 18.50 13.83
CA SER A 210 -4.08 18.77 13.10
C SER A 210 -5.21 17.78 13.42
N ASN A 211 -5.03 16.85 14.36
CA ASN A 211 -5.98 15.79 14.75
C ASN A 211 -6.23 14.73 13.67
N CYS A 212 -5.30 14.46 12.77
CA CYS A 212 -5.36 13.28 11.92
C CYS A 212 -5.10 12.01 12.73
N ASN A 213 -5.79 10.92 12.39
CA ASN A 213 -5.42 9.58 12.85
C ASN A 213 -4.17 9.14 12.09
N VAL A 214 -3.10 8.84 12.80
CA VAL A 214 -1.80 8.49 12.18
C VAL A 214 -1.43 7.06 12.50
N ALA A 215 -1.23 6.24 11.46
CA ALA A 215 -0.62 4.92 11.56
C ALA A 215 0.81 4.94 11.00
N ILE A 216 1.61 3.93 11.37
CA ILE A 216 2.95 3.71 10.81
C ILE A 216 3.08 2.26 10.37
N ALA A 217 3.68 2.04 9.18
CA ALA A 217 3.92 0.71 8.66
C ALA A 217 5.31 0.61 8.00
N SER A 218 5.72 -0.63 7.72
CA SER A 218 7.05 -0.90 7.19
C SER A 218 7.19 -0.63 5.69
N ASP A 219 6.10 -0.79 4.95
CA ASP A 219 6.14 -0.82 3.48
C ASP A 219 7.21 -1.79 2.96
N PHE A 220 7.32 -2.96 3.61
CA PHE A 220 8.29 -3.96 3.20
C PHE A 220 8.03 -4.45 1.78
N ASN A 221 8.97 -4.16 0.90
CA ASN A 221 8.90 -4.57 -0.49
C ASN A 221 10.31 -4.69 -1.09
N PRO A 222 10.48 -5.40 -2.22
CA PRO A 222 11.81 -5.64 -2.79
C PRO A 222 12.49 -4.39 -3.39
N GLY A 223 11.73 -3.31 -3.61
CA GLY A 223 12.22 -2.11 -4.32
C GLY A 223 12.65 -0.97 -3.43
N THR A 224 11.87 -0.69 -2.38
CA THR A 224 11.96 0.56 -1.63
C THR A 224 12.11 0.41 -0.12
N CYS A 225 11.88 -0.77 0.47
CA CYS A 225 12.11 -1.00 1.89
C CYS A 225 12.28 -2.48 2.24
N THR A 226 13.40 -2.84 2.87
CA THR A 226 13.66 -4.22 3.32
C THR A 226 13.55 -4.38 4.84
N ILE A 227 13.07 -3.35 5.57
CA ILE A 227 12.93 -3.37 7.02
C ILE A 227 11.67 -4.12 7.42
N ARG A 228 11.83 -5.17 8.27
CA ARG A 228 10.75 -6.01 8.78
C ARG A 228 10.41 -5.73 10.24
N SER A 229 11.20 -4.91 10.90
CA SER A 229 11.09 -4.62 12.34
C SER A 229 10.25 -3.36 12.57
N LEU A 230 9.03 -3.51 13.09
CA LEU A 230 8.20 -2.36 13.50
C LEU A 230 8.89 -1.48 14.55
N PRO A 231 9.62 -2.01 15.56
CA PRO A 231 10.41 -1.16 16.45
C PRO A 231 11.41 -0.24 15.72
N ASN A 232 12.05 -0.72 14.65
CA ASN A 232 12.92 0.14 13.84
C ASN A 232 12.13 1.18 13.05
N ILE A 233 10.96 0.85 12.55
CA ILE A 233 10.06 1.79 11.87
C ILE A 233 9.57 2.87 12.85
N MET A 234 9.20 2.50 14.08
CA MET A 234 8.87 3.45 15.15
C MET A 234 10.01 4.43 15.42
N LEU A 235 11.25 3.91 15.54
CA LEU A 235 12.44 4.75 15.73
C LEU A 235 12.60 5.76 14.59
N LEU A 236 12.45 5.32 13.33
CA LEU A 236 12.51 6.22 12.17
C LEU A 236 11.39 7.27 12.19
N ALA A 237 10.16 6.88 12.54
CA ALA A 237 9.03 7.81 12.66
C ALA A 237 9.27 8.86 13.75
N MET A 238 9.81 8.47 14.89
CA MET A 238 10.16 9.39 15.98
C MET A 238 11.27 10.37 15.56
N GLN A 239 12.31 9.87 14.90
CA GLN A 239 13.46 10.70 14.52
C GLN A 239 13.19 11.64 13.34
N ASN A 240 12.37 11.19 12.37
CA ASN A 240 12.27 11.89 11.09
C ASN A 240 10.84 12.42 10.79
N CYS A 241 9.79 11.84 11.39
CA CYS A 241 8.42 12.31 11.20
C CYS A 241 7.90 13.12 12.40
N GLY A 242 8.70 13.30 13.45
CA GLY A 242 8.38 14.11 14.62
C GLY A 242 7.35 13.49 15.58
N LEU A 243 7.20 12.17 15.58
CA LEU A 243 6.33 11.46 16.50
C LEU A 243 7.00 11.31 17.88
N ARG A 244 6.19 11.37 18.96
CA ARG A 244 6.59 10.94 20.28
C ARG A 244 6.49 9.41 20.40
N LEU A 245 7.07 8.83 21.44
CA LEU A 245 7.06 7.39 21.66
C LEU A 245 5.63 6.82 21.81
N ASP A 246 4.79 7.50 22.57
CA ASP A 246 3.39 7.14 22.78
C ASP A 246 2.58 7.18 21.46
N GLU A 247 2.79 8.20 20.64
CA GLU A 247 2.18 8.35 19.32
C GLU A 247 2.66 7.28 18.33
N ALA A 248 3.97 7.00 18.31
CA ALA A 248 4.52 5.94 17.47
C ALA A 248 4.01 4.56 17.90
N PHE A 249 3.82 4.33 19.21
CA PHE A 249 3.26 3.09 19.73
C PHE A 249 1.77 2.93 19.33
N LEU A 250 0.97 3.98 19.46
CA LEU A 250 -0.41 3.98 18.98
C LEU A 250 -0.49 3.73 17.46
N GLY A 251 0.41 4.35 16.69
CA GLY A 251 0.46 4.23 15.23
C GLY A 251 0.81 2.82 14.71
N VAL A 252 1.42 1.95 15.54
CA VAL A 252 1.71 0.54 15.17
C VAL A 252 0.77 -0.46 15.82
N THR A 253 -0.20 0.00 16.64
CA THR A 253 -1.06 -0.92 17.41
C THR A 253 -2.55 -0.63 17.27
N TYR A 254 -2.98 0.60 17.49
CA TYR A 254 -4.40 0.96 17.62
C TYR A 254 -4.97 1.60 16.35
N ASN A 255 -4.18 2.43 15.67
CA ASN A 255 -4.60 3.20 14.49
C ASN A 255 -4.54 2.40 13.20
#